data_9f51408f52c14c87212fc61b60f64945
#
_entry.id   9f51408f52c14c87212fc61b60f64945
#
_cell.length_a   1.000
_cell.length_b   1.000
_cell.length_c   1.000
_cell.angle_alpha   90.00
_cell.angle_beta   90.00
_cell.angle_gamma   90.00
#
_symmetry.space_group_name_H-M   'P 1'
#
loop_
_entity.id
_entity.type
_entity.pdbx_description
1 polymer ?
#
loop_
_entity_poly.entity_id
_entity_poly.type
_entity_poly.pdbx_seq_one_letter_code
_entity_poly.pdbx_strand_id
1 'polypeptide(L)'
;MAPAKSASNDVIASEQKLADLIRQIQAADRIAIDTEADSLHSYREKLCLVQISVPSAALVCDFIVDPLSNLDLEPLRQALEPREIILHAADYDLRMLRRGLDFKASKLFDTVVAARLLGIREFSLGALVKRFFDVELHKHSQKANWALRPLPARMLQYAMDDVHYLLPLASKLEDELERVHRRDWFRQSCERAIELASAERERIQDELWRIGGAGALDSYTGAVLRGLWRWRDVEAEMADRPPFHILQNRDLLKAAESFASGHVPDYKHFSARRRQTFCEAAKLALQSPQSEWPVMRRRAGSRPTAEMRQRADELRERRDKAAEQLGLERSFVASRGALEAIAADPARATALLVPWQRELLGLEV
;
A
#
# COMPACT_ATOMS: atom_id res chain seq x y z
N MET A 1 22.75 -17.35 -12.16
CA MET A 1 22.44 -16.97 -13.56
C MET A 1 21.10 -16.26 -13.56
N ALA A 2 20.95 -15.18 -14.31
CA ALA A 2 19.65 -14.53 -14.51
C ALA A 2 18.75 -15.46 -15.35
N PRO A 3 17.43 -15.54 -15.04
CA PRO A 3 16.50 -16.33 -15.86
C PRO A 3 16.42 -15.72 -17.27
N ALA A 4 16.31 -16.57 -18.28
CA ALA A 4 16.15 -16.12 -19.65
C ALA A 4 14.70 -15.64 -19.86
N LYS A 5 14.53 -14.46 -20.48
CA LYS A 5 13.20 -13.92 -20.78
C LYS A 5 12.50 -14.80 -21.82
N SER A 6 11.29 -15.28 -21.52
CA SER A 6 10.42 -15.90 -22.49
C SER A 6 9.87 -14.84 -23.45
N ALA A 7 9.77 -15.15 -24.74
CA ALA A 7 9.43 -14.20 -25.80
C ALA A 7 7.91 -13.93 -25.94
N SER A 8 7.04 -14.38 -25.04
CA SER A 8 5.61 -14.14 -25.19
C SER A 8 5.15 -12.91 -24.42
N ASN A 9 5.16 -11.76 -25.08
CA ASN A 9 4.52 -10.52 -24.59
C ASN A 9 2.99 -10.59 -24.73
N ASP A 10 2.37 -11.70 -24.39
CA ASP A 10 0.96 -11.92 -24.65
C ASP A 10 0.11 -11.45 -23.48
N VAL A 11 -0.63 -10.36 -23.71
CA VAL A 11 -1.78 -10.02 -22.88
C VAL A 11 -2.82 -11.13 -23.03
N ILE A 12 -3.29 -11.67 -21.90
CA ILE A 12 -4.36 -12.66 -21.87
C ILE A 12 -5.67 -11.94 -22.21
N ALA A 13 -6.15 -12.14 -23.43
CA ALA A 13 -7.32 -11.47 -23.98
C ALA A 13 -8.40 -12.45 -24.49
N SER A 14 -8.30 -13.75 -24.16
CA SER A 14 -9.28 -14.76 -24.53
C SER A 14 -9.44 -15.81 -23.43
N GLU A 15 -10.63 -16.39 -23.33
CA GLU A 15 -10.95 -17.46 -22.36
C GLU A 15 -10.01 -18.67 -22.53
N GLN A 16 -9.63 -19.03 -23.76
CA GLN A 16 -8.71 -20.14 -24.01
C GLN A 16 -7.33 -19.88 -23.41
N LYS A 17 -6.75 -18.67 -23.62
CA LYS A 17 -5.46 -18.30 -23.06
C LYS A 17 -5.53 -18.23 -21.52
N LEU A 18 -6.65 -17.74 -20.99
CA LEU A 18 -6.89 -17.70 -19.54
C LEU A 18 -6.93 -19.13 -18.96
N ALA A 19 -7.63 -20.06 -19.61
CA ALA A 19 -7.68 -21.46 -19.19
C ALA A 19 -6.30 -22.12 -19.24
N ASP A 20 -5.46 -21.78 -20.23
CA ASP A 20 -4.08 -22.28 -20.34
C ASP A 20 -3.21 -21.78 -19.19
N LEU A 21 -3.32 -20.51 -18.84
CA LEU A 21 -2.65 -19.92 -17.67
C LEU A 21 -3.12 -20.58 -16.37
N ILE A 22 -4.42 -20.75 -16.19
CA ILE A 22 -5.00 -21.40 -15.00
C ILE A 22 -4.42 -22.81 -14.82
N ARG A 23 -4.29 -23.60 -15.87
CA ARG A 23 -3.67 -24.94 -15.79
C ARG A 23 -2.21 -24.86 -15.31
N GLN A 24 -1.44 -23.88 -15.76
CA GLN A 24 -0.06 -23.69 -15.33
C GLN A 24 -0.01 -23.26 -13.84
N ILE A 25 -0.88 -22.35 -13.41
CA ILE A 25 -1.00 -21.96 -12.00
C ILE A 25 -1.35 -23.16 -11.12
N GLN A 26 -2.29 -24.00 -11.57
CA GLN A 26 -2.70 -25.19 -10.83
C GLN A 26 -1.60 -26.23 -10.68
N ALA A 27 -0.65 -26.28 -11.60
CA ALA A 27 0.51 -27.17 -11.56
C ALA A 27 1.68 -26.67 -10.69
N ALA A 28 1.61 -25.42 -10.21
CA ALA A 28 2.67 -24.78 -9.43
C ALA A 28 2.27 -24.60 -7.97
N ASP A 29 3.23 -24.70 -7.05
CA ASP A 29 3.02 -24.41 -5.64
C ASP A 29 3.13 -22.92 -5.31
N ARG A 30 3.95 -22.19 -6.08
CA ARG A 30 4.30 -20.77 -5.88
C ARG A 30 4.09 -19.98 -7.15
N ILE A 31 3.51 -18.81 -7.04
CA ILE A 31 3.21 -17.90 -8.15
C ILE A 31 3.70 -16.51 -7.76
N ALA A 32 4.44 -15.85 -8.65
CA ALA A 32 4.73 -14.42 -8.44
C ALA A 32 3.66 -13.57 -9.10
N ILE A 33 3.29 -12.50 -8.42
CA ILE A 33 2.29 -11.53 -8.89
C ILE A 33 2.83 -10.13 -8.68
N ASP A 34 2.42 -9.22 -9.57
CA ASP A 34 2.51 -7.77 -9.42
C ASP A 34 1.23 -7.15 -9.96
N THR A 35 0.88 -5.93 -9.56
CA THR A 35 -0.34 -5.26 -9.99
C THR A 35 -0.11 -3.83 -10.41
N GLU A 36 -0.88 -3.37 -11.41
CA GLU A 36 -0.88 -1.98 -11.81
C GLU A 36 -2.29 -1.39 -11.72
N ALA A 37 -2.36 -0.15 -11.26
CA ALA A 37 -3.59 0.59 -11.06
C ALA A 37 -3.52 2.02 -11.63
N ASP A 38 -4.67 2.64 -11.84
CA ASP A 38 -4.79 3.99 -12.36
C ASP A 38 -4.95 5.08 -11.26
N SER A 39 -4.41 4.83 -10.08
CA SER A 39 -4.58 5.65 -8.87
C SER A 39 -4.20 7.14 -9.02
N LEU A 40 -3.34 7.47 -9.99
CA LEU A 40 -2.95 8.84 -10.30
C LEU A 40 -3.82 9.50 -11.40
N HIS A 41 -4.77 8.76 -11.98
CA HIS A 41 -5.49 9.17 -13.18
C HIS A 41 -7.01 9.16 -13.02
N SER A 42 -7.57 8.33 -12.14
CA SER A 42 -9.01 8.17 -11.92
C SER A 42 -9.43 8.59 -10.51
N TYR A 43 -10.70 8.95 -10.37
CA TYR A 43 -11.28 9.28 -9.05
C TYR A 43 -11.25 8.09 -8.10
N ARG A 44 -11.69 6.93 -8.57
CA ARG A 44 -11.54 5.65 -7.86
C ARG A 44 -10.58 4.77 -8.61
N GLU A 45 -9.49 4.43 -7.94
CA GLU A 45 -8.48 3.53 -8.51
C GLU A 45 -9.09 2.18 -8.87
N LYS A 46 -8.68 1.67 -10.03
CA LYS A 46 -9.06 0.35 -10.54
C LYS A 46 -7.82 -0.51 -10.70
N LEU A 47 -7.97 -1.81 -10.47
CA LEU A 47 -6.98 -2.79 -10.87
C LEU A 47 -6.96 -2.85 -12.40
N CYS A 48 -5.85 -2.46 -13.00
CA CYS A 48 -5.73 -2.33 -14.45
C CYS A 48 -4.95 -3.48 -15.10
N LEU A 49 -3.98 -4.04 -14.38
CA LEU A 49 -3.24 -5.22 -14.83
C LEU A 49 -2.92 -6.12 -13.63
N VAL A 50 -2.83 -7.42 -13.91
CA VAL A 50 -2.22 -8.42 -13.03
C VAL A 50 -1.13 -9.13 -13.83
N GLN A 51 0.10 -8.93 -13.41
CA GLN A 51 1.25 -9.66 -13.95
C GLN A 51 1.41 -10.96 -13.16
N ILE A 52 1.61 -12.05 -13.85
CA ILE A 52 1.75 -13.38 -13.24
C ILE A 52 2.98 -14.07 -13.80
N SER A 53 3.85 -14.53 -12.91
CA SER A 53 4.98 -15.37 -13.27
C SER A 53 4.81 -16.75 -12.67
N VAL A 54 4.91 -17.77 -13.54
CA VAL A 54 4.72 -19.17 -13.19
C VAL A 54 6.03 -19.92 -13.39
N PRO A 55 6.46 -20.80 -12.46
CA PRO A 55 7.65 -21.62 -12.69
C PRO A 55 7.45 -22.59 -13.86
N SER A 56 8.48 -22.73 -14.67
CA SER A 56 8.55 -23.68 -15.78
C SER A 56 9.85 -24.47 -15.71
N ALA A 57 9.94 -25.65 -16.33
CA ALA A 57 11.03 -26.64 -16.18
C ALA A 57 12.46 -26.08 -16.34
N ALA A 58 12.65 -25.05 -17.13
CA ALA A 58 13.95 -24.38 -17.32
C ALA A 58 13.87 -22.86 -17.28
N LEU A 59 12.68 -22.31 -17.25
CA LEU A 59 12.40 -20.87 -17.42
C LEU A 59 11.24 -20.47 -16.52
N VAL A 60 11.14 -19.18 -16.29
CA VAL A 60 9.96 -18.54 -15.74
C VAL A 60 9.09 -18.10 -16.92
N CYS A 61 7.79 -18.38 -16.88
CA CYS A 61 6.83 -17.91 -17.86
C CYS A 61 6.01 -16.77 -17.30
N ASP A 62 6.03 -15.60 -17.97
CA ASP A 62 5.38 -14.38 -17.53
C ASP A 62 4.13 -14.12 -18.39
N PHE A 63 3.07 -13.68 -17.72
CA PHE A 63 1.77 -13.38 -18.30
C PHE A 63 1.25 -12.05 -17.82
N ILE A 64 0.48 -11.37 -18.66
CA ILE A 64 -0.29 -10.17 -18.29
C ILE A 64 -1.76 -10.48 -18.43
N VAL A 65 -2.50 -10.38 -17.35
CA VAL A 65 -3.97 -10.47 -17.34
C VAL A 65 -4.53 -9.06 -17.29
N ASP A 66 -5.54 -8.79 -18.12
CA ASP A 66 -6.23 -7.51 -18.18
C ASP A 66 -7.58 -7.58 -17.45
N PRO A 67 -7.69 -7.08 -16.20
CA PRO A 67 -8.96 -7.06 -15.46
C PRO A 67 -10.00 -6.10 -16.04
N LEU A 68 -9.61 -5.20 -16.95
CA LEU A 68 -10.53 -4.30 -17.66
C LEU A 68 -11.13 -4.95 -18.92
N SER A 69 -10.70 -6.15 -19.27
CA SER A 69 -11.30 -6.94 -20.35
C SER A 69 -12.63 -7.56 -19.89
N ASN A 70 -13.36 -8.16 -20.86
CA ASN A 70 -14.63 -8.85 -20.58
C ASN A 70 -14.42 -10.34 -20.17
N LEU A 71 -13.24 -10.71 -19.67
CA LEU A 71 -12.96 -12.07 -19.23
C LEU A 71 -13.57 -12.32 -17.85
N ASP A 72 -14.10 -13.51 -17.62
CA ASP A 72 -14.42 -13.99 -16.29
C ASP A 72 -13.15 -14.39 -15.55
N LEU A 73 -12.76 -13.60 -14.54
CA LEU A 73 -11.57 -13.82 -13.74
C LEU A 73 -11.82 -14.63 -12.46
N GLU A 74 -13.04 -15.06 -12.21
CA GLU A 74 -13.36 -15.91 -11.06
C GLU A 74 -12.58 -17.24 -11.05
N PRO A 75 -12.43 -17.97 -12.16
CA PRO A 75 -11.60 -19.17 -12.20
C PRO A 75 -10.10 -18.89 -11.92
N LEU A 76 -9.58 -17.71 -12.32
CA LEU A 76 -8.23 -17.30 -12.01
C LEU A 76 -8.06 -17.08 -10.50
N ARG A 77 -8.98 -16.36 -9.87
CA ARG A 77 -8.99 -16.15 -8.42
C ARG A 77 -8.93 -17.47 -7.65
N GLN A 78 -9.80 -18.41 -8.01
CA GLN A 78 -9.86 -19.74 -7.39
C GLN A 78 -8.56 -20.53 -7.58
N ALA A 79 -7.90 -20.40 -8.71
CA ALA A 79 -6.63 -21.08 -8.97
C ALA A 79 -5.48 -20.48 -8.15
N LEU A 80 -5.49 -19.17 -7.88
CA LEU A 80 -4.45 -18.45 -7.12
C LEU A 80 -4.57 -18.67 -5.60
N GLU A 81 -5.78 -18.72 -5.05
CA GLU A 81 -6.00 -18.76 -3.58
C GLU A 81 -5.23 -19.84 -2.80
N PRO A 82 -5.10 -21.09 -3.29
CA PRO A 82 -4.36 -22.12 -2.57
C PRO A 82 -2.83 -22.02 -2.73
N ARG A 83 -2.33 -21.09 -3.55
CA ARG A 83 -0.90 -20.97 -3.87
C ARG A 83 -0.19 -20.05 -2.90
N GLU A 84 1.13 -20.24 -2.75
CA GLU A 84 1.96 -19.23 -2.13
C GLU A 84 2.20 -18.09 -3.13
N ILE A 85 1.76 -16.90 -2.77
CA ILE A 85 1.88 -15.72 -3.63
C ILE A 85 3.16 -14.97 -3.26
N ILE A 86 4.03 -14.77 -4.26
CA ILE A 86 5.25 -13.98 -4.13
C ILE A 86 4.97 -12.57 -4.62
N LEU A 87 5.21 -11.58 -3.77
CA LEU A 87 5.03 -10.16 -4.03
C LEU A 87 6.26 -9.36 -3.61
N HIS A 88 6.34 -8.12 -4.08
CA HIS A 88 7.34 -7.15 -3.64
C HIS A 88 6.68 -5.97 -2.94
N ALA A 89 6.77 -5.87 -1.60
CA ALA A 89 6.04 -4.91 -0.78
C ALA A 89 4.51 -5.10 -0.84
N ALA A 90 4.05 -6.27 -0.49
CA ALA A 90 2.73 -6.87 -0.76
C ALA A 90 1.49 -6.06 -0.33
N ASP A 91 1.61 -5.07 0.57
CA ASP A 91 0.46 -4.39 1.19
C ASP A 91 -0.49 -3.73 0.17
N TYR A 92 0.05 -3.07 -0.87
CA TYR A 92 -0.76 -2.42 -1.88
C TYR A 92 -1.41 -3.45 -2.82
N ASP A 93 -0.63 -4.40 -3.32
CA ASP A 93 -1.10 -5.41 -4.28
C ASP A 93 -2.19 -6.31 -3.69
N LEU A 94 -2.01 -6.76 -2.45
CA LEU A 94 -3.03 -7.55 -1.75
C LEU A 94 -4.36 -6.79 -1.64
N ARG A 95 -4.31 -5.48 -1.36
CA ARG A 95 -5.54 -4.66 -1.33
C ARG A 95 -6.15 -4.46 -2.70
N MET A 96 -5.32 -4.28 -3.74
CA MET A 96 -5.79 -4.14 -5.11
C MET A 96 -6.43 -5.42 -5.63
N LEU A 97 -5.79 -6.57 -5.40
CA LEU A 97 -6.32 -7.89 -5.75
C LEU A 97 -7.63 -8.19 -5.01
N ARG A 98 -7.71 -7.83 -3.72
CA ARG A 98 -8.96 -7.98 -2.95
C ARG A 98 -10.10 -7.14 -3.52
N ARG A 99 -9.84 -5.85 -3.84
CA ARG A 99 -10.88 -4.97 -4.39
C ARG A 99 -11.27 -5.30 -5.82
N GLY A 100 -10.30 -5.69 -6.65
CA GLY A 100 -10.52 -5.94 -8.07
C GLY A 100 -10.98 -7.34 -8.40
N LEU A 101 -10.59 -8.35 -7.60
CA LEU A 101 -10.85 -9.77 -7.84
C LEU A 101 -11.47 -10.51 -6.64
N ASP A 102 -11.78 -9.82 -5.54
CA ASP A 102 -12.11 -10.44 -4.23
C ASP A 102 -11.10 -11.52 -3.78
N PHE A 103 -9.85 -11.40 -4.22
CA PHE A 103 -8.78 -12.35 -3.92
C PHE A 103 -8.27 -12.18 -2.49
N LYS A 104 -8.03 -13.31 -1.81
CA LYS A 104 -7.44 -13.38 -0.47
C LYS A 104 -6.28 -14.37 -0.49
N ALA A 105 -5.07 -13.86 -0.29
CA ALA A 105 -3.90 -14.72 -0.20
C ALA A 105 -3.98 -15.61 1.05
N SER A 106 -3.75 -16.91 0.89
CA SER A 106 -3.62 -17.87 2.00
C SER A 106 -2.18 -17.99 2.50
N LYS A 107 -1.22 -17.80 1.59
CA LYS A 107 0.22 -17.84 1.85
C LYS A 107 0.92 -16.72 1.09
N LEU A 108 1.89 -16.10 1.71
CA LEU A 108 2.62 -14.96 1.15
C LEU A 108 4.12 -15.13 1.33
N PHE A 109 4.87 -14.82 0.28
CA PHE A 109 6.29 -14.51 0.33
C PHE A 109 6.51 -13.06 -0.11
N ASP A 110 6.76 -12.15 0.85
CA ASP A 110 7.09 -10.75 0.55
C ASP A 110 8.61 -10.56 0.49
N THR A 111 9.13 -10.26 -0.70
CA THR A 111 10.57 -10.09 -0.93
C THR A 111 11.18 -8.91 -0.16
N VAL A 112 10.39 -7.86 0.16
CA VAL A 112 10.83 -6.74 1.00
C VAL A 112 10.95 -7.17 2.46
N VAL A 113 9.99 -7.92 2.98
CA VAL A 113 10.06 -8.49 4.34
C VAL A 113 11.29 -9.38 4.48
N ALA A 114 11.54 -10.27 3.50
CA ALA A 114 12.72 -11.13 3.47
C ALA A 114 14.01 -10.31 3.46
N ALA A 115 14.15 -9.34 2.56
CA ALA A 115 15.32 -8.49 2.45
C ALA A 115 15.60 -7.71 3.76
N ARG A 116 14.56 -7.15 4.39
CA ARG A 116 14.70 -6.43 5.65
C ARG A 116 15.12 -7.34 6.81
N LEU A 117 14.61 -8.57 6.86
CA LEU A 117 15.05 -9.57 7.83
C LEU A 117 16.50 -10.01 7.62
N LEU A 118 17.02 -9.89 6.40
CA LEU A 118 18.43 -10.13 6.08
C LEU A 118 19.33 -8.91 6.33
N GLY A 119 18.78 -7.79 6.81
CA GLY A 119 19.51 -6.56 7.04
C GLY A 119 19.89 -5.81 5.75
N ILE A 120 19.29 -6.17 4.63
CA ILE A 120 19.50 -5.48 3.34
C ILE A 120 18.82 -4.12 3.40
N ARG A 121 19.59 -3.04 3.20
CA ARG A 121 19.08 -1.67 3.32
C ARG A 121 18.46 -1.14 2.02
N GLU A 122 19.01 -1.54 0.88
CA GLU A 122 18.49 -1.19 -0.45
C GLU A 122 17.62 -2.34 -0.97
N PHE A 123 16.35 -2.29 -0.60
CA PHE A 123 15.39 -3.37 -0.87
C PHE A 123 14.35 -3.03 -1.94
N SER A 124 14.56 -1.98 -2.77
CA SER A 124 13.73 -1.82 -3.98
C SER A 124 13.95 -3.01 -4.93
N LEU A 125 12.94 -3.37 -5.72
CA LEU A 125 13.04 -4.49 -6.66
C LEU A 125 14.28 -4.38 -7.54
N GLY A 126 14.51 -3.20 -8.15
CA GLY A 126 15.70 -2.98 -8.98
C GLY A 126 17.03 -3.17 -8.23
N ALA A 127 17.11 -2.74 -6.95
CA ALA A 127 18.31 -2.95 -6.14
C ALA A 127 18.55 -4.43 -5.80
N LEU A 128 17.47 -5.16 -5.49
CA LEU A 128 17.56 -6.60 -5.21
C LEU A 128 17.93 -7.39 -6.48
N VAL A 129 17.30 -7.07 -7.61
CA VAL A 129 17.62 -7.71 -8.90
C VAL A 129 19.06 -7.43 -9.30
N LYS A 130 19.53 -6.19 -9.17
CA LYS A 130 20.94 -5.84 -9.39
C LYS A 130 21.88 -6.63 -8.47
N ARG A 131 21.55 -6.72 -7.18
CA ARG A 131 22.36 -7.43 -6.18
C ARG A 131 22.47 -8.93 -6.45
N PHE A 132 21.37 -9.60 -6.79
CA PHE A 132 21.31 -11.07 -6.87
C PHE A 132 21.53 -11.61 -8.28
N PHE A 133 21.30 -10.81 -9.32
CA PHE A 133 21.35 -11.23 -10.73
C PHE A 133 22.27 -10.39 -11.62
N ASP A 134 22.77 -9.25 -11.10
CA ASP A 134 23.57 -8.26 -11.85
C ASP A 134 22.82 -7.67 -13.06
N VAL A 135 21.49 -7.52 -12.95
CA VAL A 135 20.62 -6.95 -13.97
C VAL A 135 20.09 -5.59 -13.53
N GLU A 136 20.05 -4.62 -14.44
CA GLU A 136 19.46 -3.31 -14.20
C GLU A 136 18.04 -3.26 -14.75
N LEU A 137 17.06 -2.93 -13.88
CA LEU A 137 15.67 -2.73 -14.25
C LEU A 137 15.39 -1.25 -14.56
N HIS A 138 14.62 -0.99 -15.59
CA HIS A 138 14.27 0.36 -16.01
C HIS A 138 12.96 0.86 -15.39
N LYS A 139 12.98 2.03 -14.72
CA LYS A 139 11.84 2.60 -13.97
C LYS A 139 11.02 3.61 -14.80
N HIS A 140 10.58 3.27 -16.02
CA HIS A 140 10.00 4.29 -16.89
C HIS A 140 8.47 4.44 -16.84
N SER A 141 7.72 3.51 -16.21
CA SER A 141 6.26 3.45 -16.34
C SER A 141 5.48 3.50 -15.02
N GLN A 142 6.11 3.61 -13.87
CA GLN A 142 5.46 3.61 -12.54
C GLN A 142 4.28 4.60 -12.38
N LYS A 143 4.30 5.73 -13.09
CA LYS A 143 3.27 6.76 -13.01
C LYS A 143 2.40 6.83 -14.27
N ALA A 144 2.47 5.80 -15.12
CA ALA A 144 1.71 5.76 -16.36
C ALA A 144 0.20 5.62 -16.08
N ASN A 145 -0.61 5.97 -17.06
CA ASN A 145 -2.03 5.66 -17.01
C ASN A 145 -2.26 4.22 -17.47
N TRP A 146 -2.37 3.30 -16.53
CA TRP A 146 -2.52 1.89 -16.78
C TRP A 146 -3.93 1.49 -17.30
N ALA A 147 -4.89 2.41 -17.27
CA ALA A 147 -6.20 2.20 -17.87
C ALA A 147 -6.22 2.40 -19.40
N LEU A 148 -5.14 2.92 -20.00
CA LEU A 148 -5.07 3.10 -21.45
C LEU A 148 -5.13 1.77 -22.19
N ARG A 149 -5.86 1.73 -23.32
CA ARG A 149 -5.89 0.59 -24.25
C ARG A 149 -5.79 1.09 -25.70
N PRO A 150 -5.00 0.43 -26.57
CA PRO A 150 -4.05 -0.63 -26.22
C PRO A 150 -2.86 -0.12 -25.40
N LEU A 151 -2.26 -1.01 -24.62
CA LEU A 151 -1.07 -0.67 -23.83
C LEU A 151 0.14 -0.51 -24.74
N PRO A 152 0.94 0.57 -24.58
CA PRO A 152 2.20 0.73 -25.29
C PRO A 152 3.19 -0.39 -24.95
N ALA A 153 3.98 -0.83 -25.93
CA ALA A 153 4.95 -1.94 -25.76
C ALA A 153 5.93 -1.70 -24.59
N ARG A 154 6.36 -0.45 -24.36
CA ARG A 154 7.22 -0.07 -23.22
C ARG A 154 6.57 -0.31 -21.86
N MET A 155 5.24 -0.14 -21.76
CA MET A 155 4.50 -0.42 -20.52
C MET A 155 4.37 -1.92 -20.28
N LEU A 156 4.10 -2.70 -21.34
CA LEU A 156 4.06 -4.15 -21.26
C LEU A 156 5.42 -4.71 -20.82
N GLN A 157 6.51 -4.21 -21.39
CA GLN A 157 7.86 -4.62 -21.01
C GLN A 157 8.16 -4.29 -19.54
N TYR A 158 7.79 -3.10 -19.08
CA TYR A 158 7.95 -2.69 -17.69
C TYR A 158 7.18 -3.64 -16.75
N ALA A 159 5.90 -3.89 -17.04
CA ALA A 159 5.05 -4.78 -16.24
C ALA A 159 5.60 -6.22 -16.18
N MET A 160 6.17 -6.72 -17.28
CA MET A 160 6.82 -8.03 -17.29
C MET A 160 8.11 -8.04 -16.46
N ASP A 161 8.91 -6.97 -16.50
CA ASP A 161 10.16 -6.88 -15.76
C ASP A 161 9.93 -6.85 -14.25
N ASP A 162 8.80 -6.30 -13.77
CA ASP A 162 8.48 -6.22 -12.35
C ASP A 162 8.09 -7.58 -11.74
N VAL A 163 7.62 -8.55 -12.53
CA VAL A 163 7.25 -9.89 -12.04
C VAL A 163 8.30 -10.96 -12.34
N HIS A 164 9.05 -10.82 -13.45
CA HIS A 164 9.97 -11.84 -13.99
C HIS A 164 10.99 -12.38 -12.97
N TYR A 165 11.53 -11.49 -12.15
CA TYR A 165 12.60 -11.85 -11.23
C TYR A 165 12.11 -12.29 -9.85
N LEU A 166 10.81 -12.18 -9.55
CA LEU A 166 10.29 -12.41 -8.20
C LEU A 166 10.44 -13.87 -7.75
N LEU A 167 10.11 -14.84 -8.59
CA LEU A 167 10.28 -16.27 -8.28
C LEU A 167 11.73 -16.64 -7.96
N PRO A 168 12.73 -16.38 -8.85
CA PRO A 168 14.11 -16.69 -8.56
C PRO A 168 14.69 -15.84 -7.41
N LEU A 169 14.22 -14.62 -7.22
CA LEU A 169 14.61 -13.77 -6.10
C LEU A 169 14.12 -14.35 -4.78
N ALA A 170 12.87 -14.79 -4.73
CA ALA A 170 12.30 -15.43 -3.54
C ALA A 170 13.11 -16.65 -3.11
N SER A 171 13.49 -17.52 -4.06
CA SER A 171 14.33 -18.70 -3.76
C SER A 171 15.67 -18.31 -3.15
N LYS A 172 16.36 -17.29 -3.71
CA LYS A 172 17.63 -16.81 -3.15
C LYS A 172 17.49 -16.20 -1.75
N LEU A 173 16.43 -15.40 -1.54
CA LEU A 173 16.15 -14.79 -0.24
C LEU A 173 15.77 -15.86 0.81
N GLU A 174 15.06 -16.91 0.40
CA GLU A 174 14.69 -18.03 1.27
C GLU A 174 15.92 -18.79 1.75
N ASP A 175 16.87 -19.10 0.85
CA ASP A 175 18.15 -19.73 1.19
C ASP A 175 18.94 -18.88 2.20
N GLU A 176 18.96 -17.55 2.02
CA GLU A 176 19.63 -16.64 2.94
C GLU A 176 18.94 -16.59 4.32
N LEU A 177 17.58 -16.55 4.34
CA LEU A 177 16.80 -16.59 5.59
C LEU A 177 17.04 -17.87 6.38
N GLU A 178 17.17 -19.02 5.70
CA GLU A 178 17.49 -20.30 6.32
C GLU A 178 18.89 -20.25 6.97
N ARG A 179 19.89 -19.74 6.25
CA ARG A 179 21.26 -19.62 6.78
C ARG A 179 21.39 -18.76 8.03
N VAL A 180 20.55 -17.73 8.17
CA VAL A 180 20.54 -16.86 9.36
C VAL A 180 19.50 -17.26 10.40
N HIS A 181 18.81 -18.40 10.20
CA HIS A 181 17.76 -18.92 11.09
C HIS A 181 16.60 -17.93 11.35
N ARG A 182 16.18 -17.16 10.31
CA ARG A 182 15.09 -16.17 10.43
C ARG A 182 13.83 -16.55 9.66
N ARG A 183 13.71 -17.79 9.24
CA ARG A 183 12.56 -18.26 8.44
C ARG A 183 11.24 -18.18 9.21
N ASP A 184 11.26 -18.49 10.51
CA ASP A 184 10.06 -18.37 11.34
C ASP A 184 9.63 -16.91 11.55
N TRP A 185 10.58 -15.99 11.74
CA TRP A 185 10.32 -14.55 11.79
C TRP A 185 9.70 -14.03 10.50
N PHE A 186 10.20 -14.53 9.37
CA PHE A 186 9.67 -14.22 8.05
C PHE A 186 8.21 -14.69 7.92
N ARG A 187 7.91 -15.95 8.27
CA ARG A 187 6.58 -16.50 8.24
C ARG A 187 5.61 -15.66 9.08
N GLN A 188 5.93 -15.36 10.34
CA GLN A 188 5.11 -14.53 11.22
C GLN A 188 4.84 -13.13 10.62
N SER A 189 5.86 -12.54 9.99
CA SER A 189 5.73 -11.22 9.37
C SER A 189 4.83 -11.22 8.13
N CYS A 190 4.90 -12.26 7.30
CA CYS A 190 4.03 -12.43 6.14
C CYS A 190 2.58 -12.75 6.54
N GLU A 191 2.36 -13.60 7.54
CA GLU A 191 1.03 -13.86 8.10
C GLU A 191 0.38 -12.57 8.59
N ARG A 192 1.15 -11.73 9.30
CA ARG A 192 0.70 -10.42 9.73
C ARG A 192 0.38 -9.47 8.58
N ALA A 193 1.15 -9.50 7.49
CA ALA A 193 0.88 -8.70 6.30
C ALA A 193 -0.45 -9.09 5.64
N ILE A 194 -0.74 -10.40 5.53
CA ILE A 194 -2.02 -10.92 5.05
C ILE A 194 -3.18 -10.45 5.94
N GLU A 195 -3.05 -10.57 7.27
CA GLU A 195 -4.07 -10.12 8.22
C GLU A 195 -4.37 -8.62 8.05
N LEU A 196 -3.33 -7.79 7.98
CA LEU A 196 -3.48 -6.34 7.84
C LEU A 196 -4.10 -5.93 6.51
N ALA A 197 -3.76 -6.61 5.41
CA ALA A 197 -4.35 -6.39 4.10
C ALA A 197 -5.81 -6.87 4.04
N SER A 198 -6.12 -7.93 4.80
CA SER A 198 -7.48 -8.50 4.89
C SER A 198 -8.38 -7.73 5.83
N ALA A 199 -7.83 -7.04 6.83
CA ALA A 199 -8.59 -6.19 7.71
C ALA A 199 -9.15 -5.01 6.89
N GLU A 200 -10.45 -5.06 6.60
CA GLU A 200 -11.14 -3.86 6.14
C GLU A 200 -11.01 -2.80 7.23
N ARG A 201 -10.16 -1.83 6.99
CA ARG A 201 -10.34 -0.56 7.66
C ARG A 201 -11.61 0.03 7.05
N GLU A 202 -12.75 -0.22 7.66
CA GLU A 202 -13.90 0.65 7.49
C GLU A 202 -13.42 2.07 7.83
N ARG A 203 -12.94 2.75 6.80
CA ARG A 203 -12.75 4.20 6.92
C ARG A 203 -14.16 4.73 7.04
N ILE A 204 -14.54 5.09 8.26
CA ILE A 204 -15.80 5.78 8.51
C ILE A 204 -15.82 6.93 7.52
N GLN A 205 -16.70 6.84 6.52
CA GLN A 205 -16.75 7.83 5.41
C GLN A 205 -16.83 9.26 5.95
N ASP A 206 -17.52 9.44 7.08
CA ASP A 206 -17.65 10.72 7.76
C ASP A 206 -16.36 11.25 8.40
N GLU A 207 -15.30 10.45 8.48
CA GLU A 207 -13.99 10.85 9.02
C GLU A 207 -12.91 11.07 7.94
N LEU A 208 -13.18 10.78 6.67
CA LEU A 208 -12.21 10.90 5.57
C LEU A 208 -11.71 12.33 5.33
N TRP A 209 -12.50 13.33 5.70
CA TRP A 209 -12.12 14.73 5.63
C TRP A 209 -11.01 15.13 6.62
N ARG A 210 -10.69 14.27 7.61
CA ARG A 210 -9.61 14.48 8.58
C ARG A 210 -8.25 14.23 7.96
N ILE A 211 -7.94 15.02 6.96
CA ILE A 211 -6.64 14.99 6.27
C ILE A 211 -5.51 15.43 7.20
N GLY A 212 -4.26 15.13 6.81
CA GLY A 212 -3.07 15.55 7.59
C GLY A 212 -3.08 17.06 7.81
N GLY A 213 -2.94 17.48 9.09
CA GLY A 213 -3.04 18.88 9.52
C GLY A 213 -4.41 19.30 10.07
N ALA A 214 -5.49 18.59 9.75
CA ALA A 214 -6.83 18.92 10.24
C ALA A 214 -6.95 18.99 11.77
N GLY A 215 -6.19 18.15 12.48
CA GLY A 215 -6.23 18.11 13.96
C GLY A 215 -5.72 19.36 14.68
N ALA A 216 -5.08 20.29 13.96
CA ALA A 216 -4.62 21.58 14.49
C ALA A 216 -5.71 22.67 14.43
N LEU A 217 -6.78 22.45 13.65
CA LEU A 217 -7.85 23.41 13.46
C LEU A 217 -8.82 23.44 14.67
N ASP A 218 -9.51 24.56 14.86
CA ASP A 218 -10.68 24.62 15.75
C ASP A 218 -11.92 23.98 15.09
N SER A 219 -13.00 23.79 15.84
CA SER A 219 -14.21 23.13 15.36
C SER A 219 -14.92 23.88 14.24
N TYR A 220 -14.88 25.23 14.27
CA TYR A 220 -15.47 26.07 13.23
C TYR A 220 -14.73 25.92 11.90
N THR A 221 -13.41 26.11 11.90
CA THR A 221 -12.55 25.89 10.72
C THR A 221 -12.61 24.44 10.24
N GLY A 222 -12.73 23.49 11.19
CA GLY A 222 -12.93 22.07 10.88
C GLY A 222 -14.25 21.79 10.15
N ALA A 223 -15.34 22.52 10.46
CA ALA A 223 -16.60 22.42 9.72
C ALA A 223 -16.44 22.91 8.28
N VAL A 224 -15.74 24.03 8.10
CA VAL A 224 -15.41 24.54 6.76
C VAL A 224 -14.56 23.55 5.97
N LEU A 225 -13.50 23.00 6.58
CA LEU A 225 -12.68 21.98 5.95
C LEU A 225 -13.50 20.76 5.51
N ARG A 226 -14.39 20.26 6.36
CA ARG A 226 -15.29 19.15 6.03
C ARG A 226 -16.20 19.46 4.84
N GLY A 227 -16.76 20.66 4.80
CA GLY A 227 -17.59 21.12 3.67
C GLY A 227 -16.80 21.20 2.36
N LEU A 228 -15.62 21.81 2.40
CA LEU A 228 -14.72 21.90 1.24
C LEU A 228 -14.18 20.53 0.80
N TRP A 229 -13.92 19.62 1.72
CA TRP A 229 -13.49 18.27 1.41
C TRP A 229 -14.58 17.51 0.65
N ARG A 230 -15.84 17.59 1.09
CA ARG A 230 -16.99 16.99 0.40
C ARG A 230 -17.20 17.60 -0.99
N TRP A 231 -17.10 18.91 -1.10
CA TRP A 231 -17.13 19.59 -2.40
C TRP A 231 -16.04 19.07 -3.34
N ARG A 232 -14.80 18.96 -2.86
CA ARG A 232 -13.69 18.46 -3.64
C ARG A 232 -13.91 17.02 -4.11
N ASP A 233 -14.48 16.19 -3.26
CA ASP A 233 -14.76 14.80 -3.56
C ASP A 233 -15.79 14.68 -4.70
N VAL A 234 -16.88 15.46 -4.65
CA VAL A 234 -17.89 15.56 -5.73
C VAL A 234 -17.28 16.07 -7.04
N GLU A 235 -16.46 17.13 -6.99
CA GLU A 235 -15.78 17.65 -8.18
C GLU A 235 -14.80 16.64 -8.80
N ALA A 236 -14.14 15.85 -7.97
CA ALA A 236 -13.24 14.81 -8.39
C ALA A 236 -13.97 13.65 -9.07
N GLU A 237 -15.10 13.22 -8.49
CA GLU A 237 -15.96 12.18 -9.06
C GLU A 237 -16.57 12.62 -10.41
N MET A 238 -17.11 13.83 -10.48
CA MET A 238 -17.66 14.37 -11.74
C MET A 238 -16.63 14.49 -12.86
N ALA A 239 -15.36 14.73 -12.51
CA ALA A 239 -14.29 14.87 -13.48
C ALA A 239 -13.56 13.54 -13.77
N ASP A 240 -13.92 12.47 -13.08
CA ASP A 240 -13.16 11.20 -12.99
C ASP A 240 -11.64 11.45 -12.81
N ARG A 241 -11.31 12.26 -11.80
CA ARG A 241 -9.93 12.63 -11.49
C ARG A 241 -9.64 12.47 -10.00
N PRO A 242 -8.41 12.09 -9.62
CA PRO A 242 -8.04 12.05 -8.20
C PRO A 242 -8.31 13.40 -7.50
N PRO A 243 -8.79 13.40 -6.25
CA PRO A 243 -9.12 14.63 -5.52
C PRO A 243 -7.98 15.66 -5.44
N PHE A 244 -6.72 15.21 -5.43
CA PHE A 244 -5.55 16.11 -5.40
C PHE A 244 -5.33 16.88 -6.72
N HIS A 245 -5.91 16.43 -7.84
CA HIS A 245 -5.95 17.18 -9.10
C HIS A 245 -6.96 18.33 -9.08
N ILE A 246 -7.98 18.24 -8.23
CA ILE A 246 -8.94 19.32 -8.02
C ILE A 246 -8.33 20.38 -7.09
N LEU A 247 -7.88 19.96 -5.90
CA LEU A 247 -7.19 20.80 -4.92
C LEU A 247 -6.39 19.92 -3.95
N GLN A 248 -5.12 20.25 -3.74
CA GLN A 248 -4.26 19.49 -2.85
C GLN A 248 -4.70 19.65 -1.38
N ASN A 249 -4.40 18.66 -0.53
CA ASN A 249 -4.76 18.69 0.90
C ASN A 249 -4.24 19.95 1.61
N ARG A 250 -3.01 20.37 1.31
CA ARG A 250 -2.41 21.59 1.88
C ARG A 250 -3.21 22.84 1.53
N ASP A 251 -3.65 22.94 0.28
CA ASP A 251 -4.37 24.11 -0.21
C ASP A 251 -5.84 24.09 0.28
N LEU A 252 -6.42 22.90 0.47
CA LEU A 252 -7.73 22.72 1.09
C LEU A 252 -7.75 23.22 2.56
N LEU A 253 -6.68 22.90 3.32
CA LEU A 253 -6.52 23.43 4.70
C LEU A 253 -6.43 24.94 4.72
N LYS A 254 -5.57 25.52 3.88
CA LYS A 254 -5.43 26.98 3.75
C LYS A 254 -6.73 27.67 3.35
N ALA A 255 -7.49 27.03 2.44
CA ALA A 255 -8.79 27.55 2.04
C ALA A 255 -9.77 27.58 3.21
N ALA A 256 -9.82 26.52 4.03
CA ALA A 256 -10.67 26.48 5.20
C ALA A 256 -10.33 27.59 6.21
N GLU A 257 -9.04 27.79 6.47
CA GLU A 257 -8.56 28.88 7.34
C GLU A 257 -8.90 30.27 6.79
N SER A 258 -8.71 30.48 5.47
CA SER A 258 -9.05 31.73 4.79
C SER A 258 -10.54 32.06 4.90
N PHE A 259 -11.41 31.11 4.57
CA PHE A 259 -12.85 31.31 4.67
C PHE A 259 -13.29 31.57 6.12
N ALA A 260 -12.76 30.83 7.10
CA ALA A 260 -13.08 31.03 8.51
C ALA A 260 -12.65 32.41 9.01
N SER A 261 -11.62 33.03 8.39
CA SER A 261 -11.12 34.38 8.67
C SER A 261 -11.82 35.46 7.83
N GLY A 262 -12.86 35.12 7.04
CA GLY A 262 -13.60 36.07 6.22
C GLY A 262 -12.96 36.41 4.86
N HIS A 263 -11.94 35.71 4.45
CA HIS A 263 -11.26 35.91 3.17
C HIS A 263 -11.64 34.81 2.17
N VAL A 264 -11.85 35.20 0.89
CA VAL A 264 -12.14 34.26 -0.18
C VAL A 264 -10.86 33.96 -0.95
N PRO A 265 -10.31 32.74 -0.87
CA PRO A 265 -9.11 32.39 -1.63
C PRO A 265 -9.43 32.26 -3.12
N ASP A 266 -8.54 32.76 -3.97
CA ASP A 266 -8.67 32.64 -5.43
C ASP A 266 -7.66 31.61 -5.97
N TYR A 267 -8.21 30.63 -6.71
CA TYR A 267 -7.44 29.61 -7.42
C TYR A 267 -7.58 29.84 -8.93
N LYS A 268 -6.54 30.38 -9.56
CA LYS A 268 -6.52 30.76 -10.99
C LYS A 268 -6.94 29.62 -11.94
N HIS A 269 -6.69 28.38 -11.56
CA HIS A 269 -7.03 27.19 -12.36
C HIS A 269 -8.51 26.76 -12.23
N PHE A 270 -9.32 27.40 -11.37
CA PHE A 270 -10.73 27.09 -11.24
C PHE A 270 -11.51 27.76 -12.39
N SER A 271 -12.41 26.98 -13.03
CA SER A 271 -13.44 27.54 -13.90
C SER A 271 -14.42 28.40 -13.11
N ALA A 272 -15.21 29.26 -13.79
CA ALA A 272 -16.25 30.07 -13.13
C ALA A 272 -17.21 29.20 -12.32
N ARG A 273 -17.69 28.07 -12.90
CA ARG A 273 -18.56 27.12 -12.21
C ARG A 273 -17.90 26.55 -10.94
N ARG A 274 -16.65 26.08 -11.07
CA ARG A 274 -15.93 25.49 -9.93
C ARG A 274 -15.67 26.50 -8.84
N ARG A 275 -15.37 27.75 -9.19
CA ARG A 275 -15.18 28.83 -8.23
C ARG A 275 -16.48 29.15 -7.50
N GLN A 276 -17.60 29.18 -8.22
CA GLN A 276 -18.92 29.39 -7.64
C GLN A 276 -19.27 28.26 -6.64
N THR A 277 -19.22 26.99 -7.04
CA THR A 277 -19.56 25.85 -6.17
C THR A 277 -18.62 25.73 -4.97
N PHE A 278 -17.35 26.12 -5.10
CA PHE A 278 -16.38 26.18 -4.02
C PHE A 278 -16.77 27.21 -2.96
N CYS A 279 -17.14 28.43 -3.38
CA CYS A 279 -17.61 29.48 -2.46
C CYS A 279 -18.95 29.11 -1.81
N GLU A 280 -19.86 28.48 -2.54
CA GLU A 280 -21.15 28.01 -2.02
C GLU A 280 -20.95 26.93 -0.95
N ALA A 281 -20.06 25.96 -1.17
CA ALA A 281 -19.74 24.93 -0.18
C ALA A 281 -19.14 25.53 1.11
N ALA A 282 -18.23 26.52 0.96
CA ALA A 282 -17.69 27.24 2.10
C ALA A 282 -18.76 28.02 2.86
N LYS A 283 -19.64 28.76 2.15
CA LYS A 283 -20.72 29.53 2.72
C LYS A 283 -21.69 28.67 3.51
N LEU A 284 -22.09 27.52 2.96
CA LEU A 284 -22.95 26.56 3.66
C LEU A 284 -22.29 26.05 4.94
N ALA A 285 -21.00 25.73 4.89
CA ALA A 285 -20.27 25.27 6.07
C ALA A 285 -20.13 26.36 7.15
N LEU A 286 -19.90 27.61 6.77
CA LEU A 286 -19.81 28.76 7.67
C LEU A 286 -21.15 29.06 8.37
N GLN A 287 -22.28 28.75 7.71
CA GLN A 287 -23.63 28.95 8.23
C GLN A 287 -24.14 27.76 9.05
N SER A 288 -23.40 26.66 9.13
CA SER A 288 -23.83 25.48 9.89
C SER A 288 -23.90 25.80 11.40
N PRO A 289 -24.94 25.29 12.10
CA PRO A 289 -25.08 25.51 13.53
C PRO A 289 -23.93 24.82 14.29
N GLN A 290 -23.57 25.39 15.43
CA GLN A 290 -22.47 24.87 16.26
C GLN A 290 -22.65 23.40 16.67
N SER A 291 -23.90 22.94 16.78
CA SER A 291 -24.21 21.53 17.08
C SER A 291 -23.76 20.55 15.99
N GLU A 292 -23.57 21.02 14.74
CA GLU A 292 -23.09 20.21 13.63
C GLU A 292 -21.57 20.30 13.41
N TRP A 293 -20.88 21.15 14.18
CA TRP A 293 -19.45 21.28 14.01
C TRP A 293 -18.73 19.98 14.46
N PRO A 294 -17.70 19.56 13.73
CA PRO A 294 -16.99 18.35 14.09
C PRO A 294 -16.25 18.54 15.42
N VAL A 295 -16.33 17.53 16.26
CA VAL A 295 -15.45 17.46 17.44
C VAL A 295 -14.01 17.31 16.95
N MET A 296 -13.21 18.36 17.08
CA MET A 296 -11.81 18.29 16.74
C MET A 296 -11.11 17.47 17.83
N ARG A 297 -10.77 16.24 17.47
CA ARG A 297 -9.90 15.44 18.32
C ARG A 297 -8.51 16.10 18.25
N ARG A 298 -8.25 17.12 19.06
CA ARG A 298 -6.86 17.34 19.45
C ARG A 298 -6.37 15.96 19.87
N ARG A 299 -5.20 15.54 19.37
CA ARG A 299 -4.57 14.38 19.98
C ARG A 299 -4.55 14.66 21.49
N ALA A 300 -5.60 14.20 22.16
CA ALA A 300 -5.65 14.07 23.61
C ALA A 300 -4.80 12.84 23.95
N GLY A 301 -3.53 12.89 23.56
CA GLY A 301 -2.52 12.24 24.32
C GLY A 301 -2.40 13.13 25.55
N SER A 302 -2.95 12.73 26.69
CA SER A 302 -2.42 13.19 27.96
C SER A 302 -0.90 13.19 27.81
N ARG A 303 -0.24 14.31 28.19
CA ARG A 303 1.24 14.31 28.13
C ARG A 303 1.70 13.01 28.79
N PRO A 304 2.56 12.23 28.09
CA PRO A 304 2.98 10.95 28.65
C PRO A 304 3.47 11.17 30.08
N THR A 305 3.00 10.35 31.01
CA THR A 305 3.49 10.40 32.39
C THR A 305 5.00 10.15 32.41
N ALA A 306 5.65 10.46 33.52
CA ALA A 306 7.08 10.14 33.66
C ALA A 306 7.34 8.65 33.47
N GLU A 307 6.47 7.80 34.02
CA GLU A 307 6.54 6.34 33.89
C GLU A 307 6.35 5.85 32.46
N MET A 308 5.40 6.43 31.69
CA MET A 308 5.21 6.09 30.25
C MET A 308 6.44 6.48 29.45
N ARG A 309 7.06 7.62 29.73
CA ARG A 309 8.30 8.04 29.05
C ARG A 309 9.44 7.10 29.37
N GLN A 310 9.64 6.76 30.63
CA GLN A 310 10.66 5.84 31.06
C GLN A 310 10.49 4.47 30.38
N ARG A 311 9.28 3.89 30.39
CA ARG A 311 8.99 2.63 29.67
C ARG A 311 9.26 2.72 28.16
N ALA A 312 8.89 3.82 27.52
CA ALA A 312 9.17 4.03 26.10
C ALA A 312 10.68 4.10 25.81
N ASP A 313 11.46 4.72 26.71
CA ASP A 313 12.91 4.81 26.57
C ASP A 313 13.57 3.44 26.78
N GLU A 314 13.14 2.67 27.79
CA GLU A 314 13.63 1.29 28.02
C GLU A 314 13.33 0.37 26.81
N LEU A 315 12.11 0.45 26.27
CA LEU A 315 11.76 -0.32 25.05
C LEU A 315 12.59 0.11 23.84
N ARG A 316 12.88 1.40 23.73
CA ARG A 316 13.73 1.94 22.65
C ARG A 316 15.16 1.43 22.79
N GLU A 317 15.74 1.42 23.98
CA GLU A 317 17.09 0.88 24.22
C GLU A 317 17.17 -0.60 23.89
N ARG A 318 16.21 -1.42 24.32
CA ARG A 318 16.13 -2.86 23.98
C ARG A 318 16.05 -3.06 22.47
N ARG A 319 15.16 -2.31 21.79
CA ARG A 319 15.03 -2.36 20.33
C ARG A 319 16.33 -2.01 19.62
N ASP A 320 16.96 -0.90 20.03
CA ASP A 320 18.17 -0.39 19.36
C ASP A 320 19.33 -1.36 19.53
N LYS A 321 19.49 -1.94 20.71
CA LYS A 321 20.47 -2.98 21.01
C LYS A 321 20.22 -4.24 20.17
N ALA A 322 18.99 -4.74 20.14
CA ALA A 322 18.64 -5.92 19.35
C ALA A 322 18.85 -5.67 17.84
N ALA A 323 18.41 -4.51 17.35
CA ALA A 323 18.58 -4.13 15.96
C ALA A 323 20.06 -4.05 15.54
N GLU A 324 20.92 -3.48 16.38
CA GLU A 324 22.37 -3.41 16.16
C GLU A 324 23.02 -4.79 16.13
N GLN A 325 22.73 -5.63 17.10
CA GLN A 325 23.26 -7.00 17.19
C GLN A 325 22.88 -7.87 16.00
N LEU A 326 21.67 -7.69 15.50
CA LEU A 326 21.11 -8.49 14.41
C LEU A 326 21.34 -7.87 13.02
N GLY A 327 21.89 -6.65 12.94
CA GLY A 327 22.07 -5.91 11.70
C GLY A 327 20.75 -5.45 11.08
N LEU A 328 19.66 -5.35 11.85
CA LEU A 328 18.34 -4.98 11.38
C LEU A 328 18.10 -3.47 11.47
N GLU A 329 17.13 -2.99 10.69
CA GLU A 329 16.65 -1.63 10.81
C GLU A 329 15.79 -1.47 12.07
N ARG A 330 16.07 -0.45 12.89
CA ARG A 330 15.38 -0.20 14.16
C ARG A 330 13.86 -0.09 14.00
N SER A 331 13.42 0.62 12.97
CA SER A 331 11.98 0.81 12.70
C SER A 331 11.29 -0.47 12.25
N PHE A 332 12.04 -1.44 11.73
CA PHE A 332 11.51 -2.75 11.35
C PHE A 332 11.33 -3.67 12.55
N VAL A 333 12.23 -3.59 13.53
CA VAL A 333 12.03 -4.28 14.81
C VAL A 333 10.81 -3.73 15.54
N ALA A 334 10.71 -2.40 15.71
CA ALA A 334 9.50 -1.75 16.21
C ALA A 334 9.51 -0.25 15.85
N SER A 335 8.41 0.25 15.32
CA SER A 335 8.29 1.69 15.05
C SER A 335 8.23 2.49 16.36
N ARG A 336 8.66 3.77 16.29
CA ARG A 336 8.55 4.67 17.44
C ARG A 336 7.11 4.74 17.97
N GLY A 337 6.13 4.84 17.08
CA GLY A 337 4.72 4.92 17.48
C GLY A 337 4.22 3.65 18.17
N ALA A 338 4.70 2.46 17.74
CA ALA A 338 4.38 1.20 18.41
C ALA A 338 4.96 1.18 19.83
N LEU A 339 6.22 1.56 20.02
CA LEU A 339 6.83 1.61 21.35
C LEU A 339 6.13 2.59 22.30
N GLU A 340 5.80 3.78 21.81
CA GLU A 340 5.03 4.79 22.60
C GLU A 340 3.64 4.26 22.97
N ALA A 341 2.96 3.56 22.05
CA ALA A 341 1.64 2.99 22.28
C ALA A 341 1.68 1.82 23.30
N ILE A 342 2.72 0.98 23.23
CA ILE A 342 2.92 -0.14 24.17
C ILE A 342 3.33 0.40 25.55
N ALA A 343 4.16 1.45 25.61
CA ALA A 343 4.52 2.10 26.87
C ALA A 343 3.31 2.71 27.59
N ALA A 344 2.34 3.22 26.84
CA ALA A 344 1.07 3.73 27.37
C ALA A 344 0.11 2.62 27.79
N ASP A 345 0.07 1.53 27.03
CA ASP A 345 -0.81 0.36 27.25
C ASP A 345 -0.09 -0.93 26.80
N PRO A 346 0.53 -1.68 27.73
CA PRO A 346 1.25 -2.92 27.43
C PRO A 346 0.41 -3.99 26.70
N ALA A 347 -0.90 -4.05 26.92
CA ALA A 347 -1.79 -5.01 26.28
C ALA A 347 -1.83 -4.83 24.74
N ARG A 348 -1.42 -3.68 24.24
CA ARG A 348 -1.34 -3.41 22.79
C ARG A 348 -0.17 -4.11 22.09
N ALA A 349 0.76 -4.69 22.82
CA ALA A 349 1.94 -5.35 22.25
C ALA A 349 1.55 -6.44 21.23
N THR A 350 0.60 -7.29 21.58
CA THR A 350 0.11 -8.38 20.69
C THR A 350 -0.55 -7.86 19.40
N ALA A 351 -1.25 -6.74 19.49
CA ALA A 351 -1.90 -6.11 18.32
C ALA A 351 -0.91 -5.37 17.41
N LEU A 352 0.22 -4.91 17.94
CA LEU A 352 1.16 -4.05 17.23
C LEU A 352 2.40 -4.77 16.73
N LEU A 353 2.81 -5.85 17.40
CA LEU A 353 4.05 -6.57 17.14
C LEU A 353 3.79 -8.07 16.97
N VAL A 354 4.50 -8.68 16.03
CA VAL A 354 4.52 -10.14 15.87
C VAL A 354 5.39 -10.81 16.95
N PRO A 355 5.24 -12.13 17.20
CA PRO A 355 5.94 -12.81 18.30
C PRO A 355 7.44 -12.55 18.37
N TRP A 356 8.18 -12.68 17.25
CA TRP A 356 9.63 -12.46 17.25
C TRP A 356 10.03 -11.04 17.68
N GLN A 357 9.22 -10.04 17.33
CA GLN A 357 9.48 -8.64 17.74
C GLN A 357 9.25 -8.45 19.24
N ARG A 358 8.20 -9.10 19.79
CA ARG A 358 7.91 -9.06 21.22
C ARG A 358 9.03 -9.74 22.03
N GLU A 359 9.50 -10.88 21.55
CA GLU A 359 10.63 -11.62 22.17
C GLU A 359 11.89 -10.73 22.24
N LEU A 360 12.27 -10.08 21.14
CA LEU A 360 13.44 -9.17 21.12
C LEU A 360 13.32 -7.99 22.08
N LEU A 361 12.10 -7.56 22.37
CA LEU A 361 11.82 -6.45 23.30
C LEU A 361 11.65 -6.92 24.75
N GLY A 362 11.69 -8.23 25.01
CA GLY A 362 11.43 -8.80 26.33
C GLY A 362 10.00 -8.56 26.80
N LEU A 363 9.04 -8.57 25.85
CA LEU A 363 7.62 -8.54 26.10
C LEU A 363 7.11 -9.99 26.10
N GLU A 364 6.09 -10.28 26.94
CA GLU A 364 5.49 -11.62 26.98
C GLU A 364 4.93 -12.02 25.59
N VAL A 365 5.17 -13.26 25.18
CA VAL A 365 4.76 -13.81 23.88
C VAL A 365 3.34 -14.35 23.95
#